data_31a61fa456bfb627ee5548a38bfa116c
#
_entry.id   31a61fa456bfb627ee5548a38bfa116c
#
_cell.length_a   1.000
_cell.length_b   1.000
_cell.length_c   1.000
_cell.angle_alpha   90.00
_cell.angle_beta   90.00
_cell.angle_gamma   90.00
#
_symmetry.space_group_name_H-M   'P 1'
#
loop_
_entity.id
_entity.type
_entity.pdbx_description
1 polymer ?
#
loop_
_entity_poly.entity_id
_entity_poly.type
_entity_poly.pdbx_seq_one_letter_code
_entity_poly.pdbx_strand_id
1 'polypeptide(L)'
;MIHTIELKSDNLHGSFSNAYKPILTVDSGDSIRMQTPDIEWGYSRTKGTDREFFRSAVKEENPLHPMVGPIEVKGAKPGMVLEVKLNDVVPGWYGTNWAGGKKSWQNDVLGLTGSDRIRLDWELNPFAMTASTKIGSRPIHVGLNPFIGLMGVAPAEHGVHHTSPPRYCGGNIDCKELKRGSTLYLPVSVEGALFSIGDGHAAQGDGEVSGTAIECPMDLVDITLTLREDLQLKMPRANTPEGWITFGFNEDLNLAAGQALDEMVELLRDLHQLDRTEALALASVTVDLRVTQVVNGVKGVHAVLPHGAVR
;
A
#
# COMPACT_ATOMS: atom_id res chain seq x y z
N MET A 1 -23.11 1.41 -6.01
CA MET A 1 -23.05 2.40 -7.11
C MET A 1 -21.62 2.48 -7.61
N ILE A 2 -21.32 3.10 -8.81
CA ILE A 2 -19.94 3.35 -9.25
C ILE A 2 -19.73 4.86 -9.28
N HIS A 3 -18.72 5.32 -8.56
CA HIS A 3 -18.29 6.72 -8.53
C HIS A 3 -16.99 6.88 -9.32
N THR A 4 -16.73 8.06 -9.83
CA THR A 4 -15.45 8.42 -10.46
C THR A 4 -14.91 9.66 -9.79
N ILE A 5 -13.65 9.59 -9.33
CA ILE A 5 -12.92 10.73 -8.78
C ILE A 5 -11.96 11.23 -9.87
N GLU A 6 -12.12 12.47 -10.23
CA GLU A 6 -11.23 13.16 -11.18
C GLU A 6 -9.88 13.43 -10.52
N LEU A 7 -8.78 13.20 -11.25
CA LEU A 7 -7.44 13.54 -10.80
C LEU A 7 -7.25 15.05 -10.89
N LYS A 8 -7.28 15.72 -9.76
CA LYS A 8 -7.07 17.16 -9.58
C LYS A 8 -6.57 17.48 -8.19
N SER A 9 -5.89 18.59 -8.00
CA SER A 9 -5.30 19.00 -6.73
C SER A 9 -6.29 19.00 -5.57
N ASP A 10 -7.56 19.40 -5.80
CA ASP A 10 -8.60 19.44 -4.78
C ASP A 10 -8.96 18.06 -4.19
N ASN A 11 -8.58 16.98 -4.87
CA ASN A 11 -8.84 15.60 -4.45
C ASN A 11 -7.59 14.92 -3.88
N LEU A 12 -6.49 15.65 -3.70
CA LEU A 12 -5.20 15.10 -3.28
C LEU A 12 -4.72 15.69 -1.96
N HIS A 13 -4.08 14.86 -1.16
CA HIS A 13 -3.35 15.27 0.06
C HIS A 13 -2.14 14.33 0.28
N GLY A 14 -1.18 14.73 1.12
CA GLY A 14 0.08 14.00 1.34
C GLY A 14 0.32 13.58 2.80
N SER A 15 -0.72 13.54 3.63
CA SER A 15 -0.67 13.11 5.03
C SER A 15 -2.02 12.58 5.50
N PHE A 16 -2.05 11.83 6.60
CA PHE A 16 -3.30 11.39 7.21
C PHE A 16 -3.73 12.34 8.33
N SER A 17 -5.04 12.62 8.43
CA SER A 17 -5.64 13.33 9.56
C SER A 17 -7.14 13.05 9.67
N ASN A 18 -7.61 12.84 10.88
CA ASN A 18 -9.04 12.71 11.16
C ASN A 18 -9.81 14.05 11.11
N ALA A 19 -9.09 15.15 10.92
CA ALA A 19 -9.67 16.49 10.74
C ALA A 19 -9.91 16.88 9.28
N TYR A 20 -9.44 16.08 8.32
CA TYR A 20 -9.63 16.39 6.91
C TYR A 20 -11.07 16.12 6.46
N LYS A 21 -11.59 17.04 5.65
CA LYS A 21 -12.93 16.89 5.09
C LYS A 21 -12.90 15.86 3.95
N PRO A 22 -13.89 14.96 3.89
CA PRO A 22 -13.98 14.01 2.79
C PRO A 22 -14.25 14.73 1.46
N ILE A 23 -13.61 14.23 0.40
CA ILE A 23 -13.84 14.69 -0.98
C ILE A 23 -15.05 13.98 -1.61
N LEU A 24 -15.42 12.82 -1.08
CA LEU A 24 -16.52 11.98 -1.53
C LEU A 24 -17.07 11.20 -0.32
N THR A 25 -18.39 11.05 -0.27
CA THR A 25 -19.08 10.17 0.67
C THR A 25 -19.79 9.07 -0.10
N VAL A 26 -19.56 7.79 0.27
CA VAL A 26 -20.08 6.61 -0.40
C VAL A 26 -20.88 5.73 0.55
N ASP A 27 -21.75 4.89 0.00
CA ASP A 27 -22.42 3.82 0.74
C ASP A 27 -21.56 2.54 0.74
N SER A 28 -21.70 1.71 1.79
CA SER A 28 -21.04 0.40 1.85
C SER A 28 -21.42 -0.46 0.64
N GLY A 29 -20.42 -1.01 -0.05
CA GLY A 29 -20.58 -1.78 -1.29
C GLY A 29 -20.44 -0.95 -2.57
N ASP A 30 -20.24 0.36 -2.47
CA ASP A 30 -19.98 1.19 -3.63
C ASP A 30 -18.56 0.99 -4.19
N SER A 31 -18.43 1.13 -5.51
CA SER A 31 -17.16 1.08 -6.21
C SER A 31 -16.71 2.48 -6.61
N ILE A 32 -15.40 2.69 -6.65
CA ILE A 32 -14.78 3.97 -6.96
C ILE A 32 -13.68 3.75 -7.98
N ARG A 33 -13.68 4.56 -9.04
CA ARG A 33 -12.64 4.60 -10.07
C ARG A 33 -11.90 5.92 -10.01
N MET A 34 -10.56 5.84 -10.07
CA MET A 34 -9.70 7.02 -10.03
C MET A 34 -8.39 6.75 -10.75
N GLN A 35 -7.66 7.83 -10.98
CA GLN A 35 -6.24 7.83 -11.33
C GLN A 35 -5.46 8.30 -10.11
N THR A 36 -4.19 7.89 -10.00
CA THR A 36 -3.27 8.44 -8.99
C THR A 36 -2.06 9.06 -9.68
N PRO A 37 -1.51 10.17 -9.18
CA PRO A 37 -0.25 10.70 -9.68
C PRO A 37 0.92 9.80 -9.24
N ASP A 38 2.10 10.03 -9.84
CA ASP A 38 3.34 9.43 -9.38
C ASP A 38 3.81 10.05 -8.05
N ILE A 39 4.86 9.47 -7.44
CA ILE A 39 5.43 9.92 -6.16
C ILE A 39 5.93 11.37 -6.19
N GLU A 40 6.20 11.94 -7.35
CA GLU A 40 6.59 13.34 -7.53
C GLU A 40 5.40 14.26 -7.79
N TRP A 41 4.16 13.79 -7.55
CA TRP A 41 2.89 14.50 -7.78
C TRP A 41 2.61 14.79 -9.25
N GLY A 42 3.22 14.04 -10.16
CA GLY A 42 3.07 14.20 -11.60
C GLY A 42 2.17 13.14 -12.22
N TYR A 43 1.54 13.50 -13.35
CA TYR A 43 0.78 12.56 -14.17
C TYR A 43 0.89 12.93 -15.66
N SER A 44 1.13 11.93 -16.49
CA SER A 44 1.01 12.05 -17.95
C SER A 44 0.34 10.81 -18.50
N ARG A 45 -0.80 11.00 -19.13
CA ARG A 45 -1.60 9.91 -19.70
C ARG A 45 -0.98 9.32 -20.96
N THR A 46 -0.29 10.16 -21.74
CA THR A 46 0.17 9.78 -23.07
C THR A 46 1.67 9.95 -23.19
N LYS A 47 2.35 8.91 -23.69
CA LYS A 47 3.80 8.95 -23.96
C LYS A 47 4.14 10.14 -24.87
N GLY A 48 5.15 10.90 -24.46
CA GLY A 48 5.62 12.06 -25.20
C GLY A 48 4.90 13.37 -24.87
N THR A 49 3.97 13.38 -23.94
CA THR A 49 3.40 14.61 -23.36
C THR A 49 4.06 14.94 -22.03
N ASP A 50 4.14 16.25 -21.72
CA ASP A 50 4.65 16.71 -20.44
C ASP A 50 3.75 16.23 -19.29
N ARG A 51 4.36 16.00 -18.13
CA ARG A 51 3.61 15.68 -16.91
C ARG A 51 2.91 16.94 -16.39
N GLU A 52 1.62 16.81 -16.10
CA GLU A 52 0.91 17.76 -15.26
C GLU A 52 1.30 17.52 -13.80
N PHE A 53 1.52 18.59 -13.04
CA PHE A 53 1.89 18.51 -11.62
C PHE A 53 0.76 19.02 -10.74
N PHE A 54 0.49 18.26 -9.68
CA PHE A 54 -0.56 18.56 -8.70
C PHE A 54 0.03 19.06 -7.39
N ARG A 55 -0.85 19.44 -6.48
CA ARG A 55 -0.50 19.91 -5.13
C ARG A 55 -1.51 19.36 -4.14
N SER A 56 -1.10 19.33 -2.88
CA SER A 56 -2.02 19.01 -1.80
C SER A 56 -3.13 20.07 -1.68
N ALA A 57 -4.38 19.61 -1.49
CA ALA A 57 -5.53 20.46 -1.20
C ALA A 57 -5.50 21.02 0.21
N VAL A 58 -4.74 20.41 1.12
CA VAL A 58 -4.63 20.80 2.51
C VAL A 58 -3.26 21.41 2.80
N LYS A 59 -3.24 22.34 3.78
CA LYS A 59 -1.96 22.91 4.22
C LYS A 59 -1.24 21.92 5.11
N GLU A 60 -0.15 21.38 4.61
CA GLU A 60 0.70 20.42 5.32
C GLU A 60 2.18 20.71 5.11
N GLU A 61 3.01 20.28 6.05
CA GLU A 61 4.46 20.42 5.94
C GLU A 61 5.05 19.18 5.26
N ASN A 62 5.81 19.38 4.18
CA ASN A 62 6.52 18.32 3.44
C ASN A 62 5.63 17.13 3.04
N PRO A 63 4.57 17.34 2.24
CA PRO A 63 3.76 16.24 1.72
C PRO A 63 4.65 15.29 0.90
N LEU A 64 4.56 13.98 1.18
CA LEU A 64 5.39 13.00 0.49
C LEU A 64 4.58 12.26 -0.59
N HIS A 65 3.79 11.26 -0.21
CA HIS A 65 3.02 10.46 -1.16
C HIS A 65 1.69 11.17 -1.48
N PRO A 66 1.40 11.48 -2.75
CA PRO A 66 0.08 12.00 -3.11
C PRO A 66 -0.98 10.90 -2.97
N MET A 67 -2.01 11.20 -2.21
CA MET A 67 -3.16 10.31 -2.01
C MET A 67 -4.44 10.94 -2.51
N VAL A 68 -5.28 10.15 -3.16
CA VAL A 68 -6.67 10.51 -3.46
C VAL A 68 -7.51 10.25 -2.21
N GLY A 69 -8.24 11.27 -1.75
CA GLY A 69 -9.05 11.18 -0.55
C GLY A 69 -9.11 12.47 0.28
N PRO A 70 -9.60 12.39 1.54
CA PRO A 70 -10.22 11.22 2.14
C PRO A 70 -11.59 10.88 1.56
N ILE A 71 -11.94 9.61 1.55
CA ILE A 71 -13.25 9.09 1.15
C ILE A 71 -13.98 8.66 2.41
N GLU A 72 -15.15 9.21 2.65
CA GLU A 72 -16.01 8.83 3.75
C GLU A 72 -16.90 7.66 3.35
N VAL A 73 -16.99 6.64 4.21
CA VAL A 73 -17.95 5.54 4.06
C VAL A 73 -19.06 5.72 5.11
N LYS A 74 -20.30 5.95 4.64
CA LYS A 74 -21.45 6.19 5.52
C LYS A 74 -21.65 5.04 6.49
N GLY A 75 -21.82 5.39 7.77
CA GLY A 75 -22.06 4.42 8.83
C GLY A 75 -20.81 3.75 9.38
N ALA A 76 -19.63 4.02 8.83
CA ALA A 76 -18.38 3.53 9.39
C ALA A 76 -18.15 4.10 10.80
N LYS A 77 -17.84 3.22 11.76
CA LYS A 77 -17.59 3.56 13.16
C LYS A 77 -16.32 2.89 13.66
N PRO A 78 -15.64 3.49 14.63
CA PRO A 78 -14.52 2.84 15.32
C PRO A 78 -14.87 1.42 15.79
N GLY A 79 -13.96 0.48 15.54
CA GLY A 79 -14.14 -0.94 15.84
C GLY A 79 -14.71 -1.79 14.70
N MET A 80 -15.27 -1.18 13.66
CA MET A 80 -15.58 -1.87 12.41
C MET A 80 -14.32 -2.11 11.59
N VAL A 81 -14.46 -2.88 10.50
CA VAL A 81 -13.39 -3.09 9.53
C VAL A 81 -13.85 -2.57 8.16
N LEU A 82 -12.98 -1.85 7.47
CA LEU A 82 -13.18 -1.47 6.09
C LEU A 82 -12.54 -2.52 5.18
N GLU A 83 -13.37 -3.19 4.40
CA GLU A 83 -12.94 -4.09 3.34
C GLU A 83 -12.73 -3.29 2.05
N VAL A 84 -11.50 -3.30 1.54
CA VAL A 84 -11.08 -2.64 0.30
C VAL A 84 -10.75 -3.70 -0.73
N LYS A 85 -11.65 -3.94 -1.66
CA LYS A 85 -11.43 -4.88 -2.77
C LYS A 85 -10.80 -4.16 -3.94
N LEU A 86 -9.66 -4.64 -4.42
CA LEU A 86 -8.94 -4.14 -5.59
C LEU A 86 -9.50 -4.85 -6.84
N ASN A 87 -10.43 -4.19 -7.55
CA ASN A 87 -11.06 -4.73 -8.75
C ASN A 87 -10.12 -4.67 -9.94
N ASP A 88 -9.42 -3.53 -10.11
CA ASP A 88 -8.40 -3.35 -11.13
C ASP A 88 -7.34 -2.33 -10.71
N VAL A 89 -6.09 -2.54 -11.17
CA VAL A 89 -4.94 -1.67 -10.95
C VAL A 89 -4.13 -1.65 -12.23
N VAL A 90 -4.14 -0.53 -12.94
CA VAL A 90 -3.49 -0.37 -14.23
C VAL A 90 -2.46 0.75 -14.13
N PRO A 91 -1.15 0.46 -14.27
CA PRO A 91 -0.11 1.49 -14.20
C PRO A 91 -0.12 2.35 -15.45
N GLY A 92 0.42 3.56 -15.34
CA GLY A 92 0.73 4.42 -16.47
C GLY A 92 1.86 3.85 -17.33
N TRP A 93 2.30 4.62 -18.32
CA TRP A 93 3.32 4.21 -19.28
C TRP A 93 4.76 4.44 -18.81
N TYR A 94 4.99 5.10 -17.68
CA TYR A 94 6.31 5.45 -17.15
C TYR A 94 6.40 5.20 -15.64
N GLY A 95 7.62 5.03 -15.16
CA GLY A 95 7.91 4.95 -13.74
C GLY A 95 9.36 5.29 -13.45
N THR A 96 9.71 5.34 -12.18
CA THR A 96 11.07 5.67 -11.74
C THR A 96 11.42 4.95 -10.44
N ASN A 97 12.68 4.59 -10.29
CA ASN A 97 13.20 4.22 -8.99
C ASN A 97 14.61 4.80 -8.78
N TRP A 98 15.11 4.78 -7.56
CA TRP A 98 16.43 5.33 -7.24
C TRP A 98 17.11 4.59 -6.09
N ALA A 99 18.44 4.79 -6.00
CA ALA A 99 19.26 4.29 -4.91
C ALA A 99 20.41 5.23 -4.60
N GLY A 100 20.99 5.14 -3.38
CA GLY A 100 22.12 5.94 -2.94
C GLY A 100 21.75 7.35 -2.46
N GLY A 101 22.72 8.20 -2.23
CA GLY A 101 22.57 9.61 -1.86
C GLY A 101 22.42 9.83 -0.36
N LYS A 102 21.24 10.25 0.11
CA LYS A 102 21.03 10.67 1.50
C LYS A 102 21.18 9.52 2.50
N LYS A 103 21.49 9.88 3.75
CA LYS A 103 21.49 8.95 4.88
C LYS A 103 20.15 8.26 5.03
N SER A 104 20.18 6.93 5.08
CA SER A 104 19.08 6.04 5.37
C SER A 104 19.63 4.74 5.93
N TRP A 105 18.80 3.92 6.56
CA TRP A 105 19.25 2.64 7.12
C TRP A 105 19.96 1.77 6.06
N GLN A 106 19.35 1.57 4.89
CA GLN A 106 19.92 0.74 3.83
C GLN A 106 21.21 1.34 3.23
N ASN A 107 21.26 2.65 3.05
CA ASN A 107 22.48 3.30 2.54
C ASN A 107 23.64 3.22 3.54
N ASP A 108 23.35 3.33 4.85
CA ASP A 108 24.37 3.17 5.90
C ASP A 108 24.91 1.73 5.92
N VAL A 109 24.02 0.73 5.92
CA VAL A 109 24.40 -0.70 5.96
C VAL A 109 25.18 -1.12 4.71
N LEU A 110 24.85 -0.57 3.54
CA LEU A 110 25.48 -0.90 2.26
C LEU A 110 26.66 0.02 1.91
N GLY A 111 27.01 0.99 2.76
CA GLY A 111 28.10 1.94 2.51
C GLY A 111 27.82 2.91 1.37
N LEU A 112 26.55 3.21 1.09
CA LEU A 112 26.11 4.09 0.01
C LEU A 112 25.72 5.50 0.49
N THR A 113 25.79 5.78 1.80
CA THR A 113 25.55 7.11 2.34
C THR A 113 26.58 8.10 1.81
N GLY A 114 26.11 9.17 1.16
CA GLY A 114 26.96 10.18 0.52
C GLY A 114 27.45 9.80 -0.88
N SER A 115 27.08 8.63 -1.41
CA SER A 115 27.29 8.31 -2.82
C SER A 115 26.40 9.17 -3.72
N ASP A 116 26.70 9.22 -5.02
CA ASP A 116 25.78 9.81 -5.99
C ASP A 116 24.47 9.03 -6.02
N ARG A 117 23.35 9.75 -6.03
CA ARG A 117 22.03 9.15 -6.20
C ARG A 117 21.86 8.74 -7.66
N ILE A 118 21.62 7.47 -7.89
CA ILE A 118 21.22 6.96 -9.20
C ILE A 118 19.70 6.99 -9.28
N ARG A 119 19.18 7.50 -10.40
CA ARG A 119 17.77 7.42 -10.80
C ARG A 119 17.68 6.58 -12.08
N LEU A 120 16.74 5.64 -12.10
CA LEU A 120 16.38 4.86 -13.27
C LEU A 120 14.98 5.28 -13.71
N ASP A 121 14.87 5.76 -14.93
CA ASP A 121 13.58 6.03 -15.56
C ASP A 121 13.18 4.80 -16.38
N TRP A 122 11.95 4.35 -16.18
CA TRP A 122 11.41 3.15 -16.78
C TRP A 122 10.32 3.48 -17.78
N GLU A 123 10.34 2.82 -18.91
CA GLU A 123 9.21 2.74 -19.82
C GLU A 123 8.39 1.50 -19.49
N LEU A 124 7.10 1.70 -19.19
CA LEU A 124 6.17 0.64 -18.80
C LEU A 124 5.30 0.24 -19.98
N ASN A 125 5.07 -1.04 -20.14
CA ASN A 125 4.10 -1.60 -21.08
C ASN A 125 3.04 -2.40 -20.29
N PRO A 126 1.90 -1.78 -19.91
CA PRO A 126 0.85 -2.44 -19.15
C PRO A 126 0.19 -3.62 -19.89
N PHE A 127 0.22 -3.63 -21.22
CA PHE A 127 -0.37 -4.72 -22.00
C PHE A 127 0.52 -5.96 -22.02
N ALA A 128 1.83 -5.77 -22.19
CA ALA A 128 2.80 -6.85 -22.18
C ALA A 128 3.27 -7.22 -20.76
N MET A 129 2.86 -6.44 -19.75
CA MET A 129 3.29 -6.58 -18.35
C MET A 129 4.82 -6.59 -18.22
N THR A 130 5.48 -5.63 -18.88
CA THR A 130 6.95 -5.49 -18.87
C THR A 130 7.36 -4.04 -18.70
N ALA A 131 8.53 -3.83 -18.10
CA ALA A 131 9.20 -2.54 -18.04
C ALA A 131 10.61 -2.62 -18.62
N SER A 132 11.09 -1.51 -19.16
CA SER A 132 12.45 -1.39 -19.67
C SER A 132 13.12 -0.09 -19.26
N THR A 133 14.42 -0.18 -18.99
CA THR A 133 15.32 0.94 -18.72
C THR A 133 16.71 0.66 -19.24
N LYS A 134 17.66 1.57 -19.00
CA LYS A 134 19.07 1.36 -19.29
C LYS A 134 19.93 1.67 -18.07
N ILE A 135 20.91 0.80 -17.79
CA ILE A 135 21.98 1.07 -16.83
C ILE A 135 23.29 1.20 -17.62
N GLY A 136 23.77 2.42 -17.75
CA GLY A 136 24.81 2.75 -18.74
C GLY A 136 24.30 2.50 -20.16
N SER A 137 25.01 1.64 -20.92
CA SER A 137 24.60 1.22 -22.28
C SER A 137 23.77 -0.08 -22.30
N ARG A 138 23.56 -0.74 -21.15
CA ARG A 138 22.90 -2.05 -21.07
C ARG A 138 21.39 -1.86 -20.96
N PRO A 139 20.58 -2.42 -21.88
CA PRO A 139 19.14 -2.49 -21.69
C PRO A 139 18.80 -3.50 -20.59
N ILE A 140 17.86 -3.12 -19.73
CA ILE A 140 17.33 -3.95 -18.65
C ILE A 140 15.83 -4.09 -18.86
N HIS A 141 15.30 -5.28 -18.68
CA HIS A 141 13.88 -5.59 -18.76
C HIS A 141 13.44 -6.36 -17.52
N VAL A 142 12.28 -6.00 -16.98
CA VAL A 142 11.65 -6.69 -15.84
C VAL A 142 10.16 -6.91 -16.10
N GLY A 143 9.58 -7.91 -15.43
CA GLY A 143 8.14 -8.11 -15.42
C GLY A 143 7.45 -7.08 -14.53
N LEU A 144 6.22 -6.70 -14.86
CA LEU A 144 5.35 -5.88 -14.02
C LEU A 144 4.47 -6.77 -13.12
N ASN A 145 4.21 -6.27 -11.93
CA ASN A 145 3.21 -6.76 -10.99
C ASN A 145 2.60 -5.56 -10.28
N PRO A 146 1.72 -4.77 -10.94
CA PRO A 146 1.24 -3.50 -10.42
C PRO A 146 0.40 -3.68 -9.16
N PHE A 147 0.62 -2.81 -8.19
CA PHE A 147 -0.12 -2.77 -6.94
C PHE A 147 -0.15 -1.36 -6.35
N ILE A 148 -0.91 -1.19 -5.28
CA ILE A 148 -0.98 0.07 -4.53
C ILE A 148 -0.17 -0.06 -3.25
N GLY A 149 0.87 0.75 -3.09
CA GLY A 149 1.73 0.78 -1.91
C GLY A 149 1.03 1.35 -0.69
N LEU A 150 0.19 2.38 -0.89
CA LEU A 150 -0.41 3.13 0.17
C LEU A 150 -1.95 3.06 0.15
N MET A 151 -2.52 2.40 1.16
CA MET A 151 -3.96 2.34 1.44
C MET A 151 -4.18 2.40 2.93
N GLY A 152 -4.97 3.37 3.41
CA GLY A 152 -5.21 3.50 4.84
C GLY A 152 -6.44 4.33 5.17
N VAL A 153 -6.92 4.18 6.38
CA VAL A 153 -7.95 5.04 6.97
C VAL A 153 -7.29 6.02 7.94
N ALA A 154 -7.97 7.12 8.25
CA ALA A 154 -7.43 8.10 9.19
C ALA A 154 -7.20 7.47 10.58
N PRO A 155 -6.05 7.71 11.23
CA PRO A 155 -5.79 7.23 12.58
C PRO A 155 -6.68 7.96 13.61
N ALA A 156 -6.90 7.31 14.77
CA ALA A 156 -7.68 7.88 15.87
C ALA A 156 -6.98 9.08 16.50
N GLU A 157 -5.66 9.11 16.48
CA GLU A 157 -4.83 10.14 17.07
C GLU A 157 -5.03 11.47 16.33
N HIS A 158 -5.18 12.55 17.12
CA HIS A 158 -5.31 13.89 16.55
C HIS A 158 -4.00 14.37 15.90
N GLY A 159 -4.15 15.22 14.90
CA GLY A 159 -3.03 15.87 14.23
C GLY A 159 -2.83 15.43 12.79
N VAL A 160 -1.66 15.74 12.27
CA VAL A 160 -1.23 15.38 10.90
C VAL A 160 -0.19 14.30 11.01
N HIS A 161 -0.42 13.20 10.32
CA HIS A 161 0.44 12.00 10.36
C HIS A 161 1.10 11.78 9.02
N HIS A 162 2.42 11.63 9.05
CA HIS A 162 3.23 11.40 7.86
C HIS A 162 2.86 10.08 7.17
N THR A 163 2.94 10.05 5.86
CA THR A 163 2.56 8.87 5.05
C THR A 163 3.56 7.72 5.12
N SER A 164 4.87 7.99 5.27
CA SER A 164 5.91 6.94 5.19
C SER A 164 5.69 5.73 6.11
N PRO A 165 5.47 5.85 7.42
CA PRO A 165 5.33 4.67 8.25
C PRO A 165 3.96 4.02 8.09
N PRO A 166 3.89 2.70 7.84
CA PRO A 166 2.64 1.96 7.97
C PRO A 166 2.16 1.93 9.42
N ARG A 167 0.85 1.77 9.62
CA ARG A 167 0.18 1.82 10.93
C ARG A 167 -0.85 0.69 11.07
N TYR A 168 -1.39 0.56 12.29
CA TYR A 168 -2.48 -0.37 12.58
C TYR A 168 -3.75 -0.12 11.72
N CYS A 169 -3.91 1.07 11.18
CA CYS A 169 -5.02 1.44 10.30
C CYS A 169 -4.63 1.45 8.80
N GLY A 170 -3.55 0.79 8.42
CA GLY A 170 -3.01 0.79 7.06
C GLY A 170 -1.97 1.89 6.84
N GLY A 171 -1.97 2.51 5.68
CA GLY A 171 -1.00 3.50 5.22
C GLY A 171 -0.03 2.92 4.21
N ASN A 172 1.23 3.26 4.31
CA ASN A 172 2.28 2.84 3.39
C ASN A 172 2.75 1.41 3.67
N ILE A 173 1.93 0.43 3.27
CA ILE A 173 2.16 -0.99 3.55
C ILE A 173 3.26 -1.56 2.66
N ASP A 174 3.32 -1.15 1.38
CA ASP A 174 4.28 -1.58 0.37
C ASP A 174 4.31 -3.10 0.16
N CYS A 175 3.14 -3.73 0.20
CA CYS A 175 3.01 -5.16 0.01
C CYS A 175 2.63 -5.50 -1.43
N LYS A 176 3.54 -6.08 -2.20
CA LYS A 176 3.37 -6.38 -3.63
C LYS A 176 2.24 -7.36 -3.94
N GLU A 177 1.74 -8.07 -2.94
CA GLU A 177 0.59 -8.97 -3.04
C GLU A 177 -0.75 -8.21 -3.05
N LEU A 178 -0.77 -6.91 -2.70
CA LEU A 178 -1.98 -6.06 -2.75
C LEU A 178 -2.27 -5.55 -4.18
N LYS A 179 -2.33 -6.47 -5.10
CA LYS A 179 -2.58 -6.29 -6.53
C LYS A 179 -4.05 -6.52 -6.90
N ARG A 180 -4.37 -6.41 -8.19
CA ARG A 180 -5.69 -6.75 -8.72
C ARG A 180 -6.20 -8.09 -8.20
N GLY A 181 -7.44 -8.13 -7.73
CA GLY A 181 -8.11 -9.31 -7.18
C GLY A 181 -7.88 -9.52 -5.69
N SER A 182 -7.01 -8.74 -5.05
CA SER A 182 -6.81 -8.79 -3.60
C SER A 182 -7.87 -7.99 -2.87
N THR A 183 -8.09 -8.33 -1.60
CA THR A 183 -8.93 -7.60 -0.65
C THR A 183 -8.12 -7.27 0.58
N LEU A 184 -8.02 -5.98 0.91
CA LEU A 184 -7.38 -5.49 2.13
C LEU A 184 -8.44 -5.16 3.17
N TYR A 185 -8.25 -5.58 4.40
CA TYR A 185 -9.11 -5.32 5.55
C TYR A 185 -8.40 -4.35 6.50
N LEU A 186 -8.98 -3.20 6.75
CA LEU A 186 -8.40 -2.14 7.57
C LEU A 186 -9.25 -1.90 8.82
N PRO A 187 -8.66 -1.91 10.03
CA PRO A 187 -9.35 -1.47 11.24
C PRO A 187 -9.81 -0.03 11.12
N VAL A 188 -11.09 0.23 11.30
CA VAL A 188 -11.66 1.59 11.30
C VAL A 188 -11.42 2.23 12.65
N SER A 189 -10.76 3.40 12.66
CA SER A 189 -10.35 4.11 13.87
C SER A 189 -11.21 5.34 14.17
N VAL A 190 -11.90 5.87 13.14
CA VAL A 190 -12.69 7.12 13.22
C VAL A 190 -14.01 6.96 12.48
N GLU A 191 -14.99 7.80 12.83
CA GLU A 191 -16.25 7.87 12.08
C GLU A 191 -15.99 8.17 10.58
N GLY A 192 -16.76 7.54 9.71
CA GLY A 192 -16.60 7.68 8.26
C GLY A 192 -15.38 6.97 7.68
N ALA A 193 -14.54 6.31 8.48
CA ALA A 193 -13.26 5.69 8.12
C ALA A 193 -12.23 6.68 7.54
N LEU A 194 -12.62 7.61 6.67
CA LEU A 194 -11.77 8.58 5.99
C LEU A 194 -10.61 7.89 5.24
N PHE A 195 -10.97 7.04 4.29
CA PHE A 195 -10.05 6.23 3.50
C PHE A 195 -9.28 7.06 2.47
N SER A 196 -8.00 6.79 2.31
CA SER A 196 -7.13 7.41 1.30
C SER A 196 -6.24 6.37 0.63
N ILE A 197 -5.92 6.60 -0.66
CA ILE A 197 -5.21 5.67 -1.53
C ILE A 197 -4.28 6.40 -2.49
N GLY A 198 -3.09 5.87 -2.72
CA GLY A 198 -2.09 6.44 -3.62
C GLY A 198 -0.86 5.57 -3.71
N ASP A 199 0.24 6.13 -4.21
CA ASP A 199 1.52 5.47 -4.26
C ASP A 199 1.49 4.20 -5.13
N GLY A 200 1.38 4.41 -6.43
CA GLY A 200 1.29 3.34 -7.41
C GLY A 200 2.66 2.73 -7.72
N HIS A 201 2.78 1.43 -7.58
CA HIS A 201 3.98 0.65 -7.84
C HIS A 201 3.79 -0.27 -9.05
N ALA A 202 4.68 -0.19 -10.05
CA ALA A 202 4.64 -1.06 -11.21
C ALA A 202 5.30 -2.42 -10.95
N ALA A 203 6.36 -2.43 -10.13
CA ALA A 203 7.05 -3.64 -9.66
C ALA A 203 7.88 -3.34 -8.42
N GLN A 204 7.93 -4.31 -7.50
CA GLN A 204 8.74 -4.25 -6.28
C GLN A 204 9.18 -5.64 -5.86
N GLY A 205 10.38 -5.77 -5.32
CA GLY A 205 10.82 -6.96 -4.58
C GLY A 205 10.46 -6.86 -3.10
N ASP A 206 10.37 -8.00 -2.41
CA ASP A 206 10.23 -7.99 -0.94
C ASP A 206 11.39 -7.22 -0.31
N GLY A 207 11.05 -6.40 0.70
CA GLY A 207 11.98 -5.54 1.41
C GLY A 207 12.06 -4.11 0.89
N GLU A 208 11.62 -3.83 -0.35
CA GLU A 208 11.71 -2.48 -0.97
C GLU A 208 13.11 -1.84 -0.78
N VAL A 209 14.13 -2.64 -1.01
CA VAL A 209 15.48 -2.47 -0.45
C VAL A 209 16.21 -1.17 -0.80
N SER A 210 15.80 -0.46 -1.83
CA SER A 210 16.38 0.86 -2.16
C SER A 210 15.61 2.04 -1.55
N GLY A 211 14.41 1.80 -1.00
CA GLY A 211 13.48 2.81 -0.51
C GLY A 211 12.51 3.32 -1.58
N THR A 212 12.42 2.59 -2.68
CA THR A 212 11.45 2.82 -3.75
C THR A 212 11.19 1.54 -4.52
N ALA A 213 9.97 1.39 -5.00
CA ALA A 213 9.60 0.46 -6.06
C ALA A 213 9.96 1.04 -7.45
N ILE A 214 9.41 0.52 -8.52
CA ILE A 214 9.20 1.30 -9.75
C ILE A 214 7.94 2.13 -9.47
N GLU A 215 8.16 3.34 -8.97
CA GLU A 215 7.12 4.33 -8.67
C GLU A 215 6.47 4.77 -9.97
N CYS A 216 5.15 4.73 -10.05
CA CYS A 216 4.45 5.11 -11.26
C CYS A 216 3.07 5.70 -10.97
N PRO A 217 2.53 6.53 -11.86
CA PRO A 217 1.13 6.90 -11.78
C PRO A 217 0.25 5.70 -12.13
N MET A 218 -0.99 5.69 -11.65
CA MET A 218 -1.97 4.69 -12.08
C MET A 218 -2.98 5.33 -13.04
N ASP A 219 -3.12 4.74 -14.22
CA ASP A 219 -4.15 5.12 -15.21
C ASP A 219 -5.54 4.69 -14.77
N LEU A 220 -5.61 3.64 -13.96
CA LEU A 220 -6.85 3.17 -13.33
C LEU A 220 -6.56 2.49 -11.99
N VAL A 221 -7.28 2.93 -10.98
CA VAL A 221 -7.51 2.20 -9.73
C VAL A 221 -9.02 2.03 -9.59
N ASP A 222 -9.50 0.81 -9.59
CA ASP A 222 -10.92 0.46 -9.38
C ASP A 222 -11.04 -0.35 -8.09
N ILE A 223 -11.73 0.21 -7.10
CA ILE A 223 -11.91 -0.40 -5.79
C ILE A 223 -13.38 -0.47 -5.41
N THR A 224 -13.72 -1.41 -4.51
CA THR A 224 -15.01 -1.46 -3.82
C THR A 224 -14.77 -1.36 -2.33
N LEU A 225 -15.51 -0.47 -1.66
CA LEU A 225 -15.43 -0.26 -0.21
C LEU A 225 -16.65 -0.86 0.48
N THR A 226 -16.42 -1.80 1.40
CA THR A 226 -17.51 -2.48 2.15
C THR A 226 -17.22 -2.43 3.64
N LEU A 227 -18.21 -2.07 4.45
CA LEU A 227 -18.11 -2.13 5.91
C LEU A 227 -18.37 -3.56 6.39
N ARG A 228 -17.55 -4.00 7.33
CA ARG A 228 -17.64 -5.31 7.99
C ARG A 228 -17.82 -5.09 9.49
N GLU A 229 -18.98 -5.46 9.97
CA GLU A 229 -19.32 -5.43 11.41
C GLU A 229 -19.04 -6.78 12.09
N ASP A 230 -18.87 -7.82 11.30
CA ASP A 230 -18.63 -9.19 11.73
C ASP A 230 -17.15 -9.50 11.98
N LEU A 231 -16.25 -8.57 11.67
CA LEU A 231 -14.81 -8.69 11.86
C LEU A 231 -14.31 -7.73 12.93
N GLN A 232 -13.32 -8.21 13.70
CA GLN A 232 -12.56 -7.37 14.64
C GLN A 232 -11.08 -7.60 14.39
N LEU A 233 -10.37 -6.55 13.97
CA LEU A 233 -8.95 -6.60 13.65
C LEU A 233 -8.19 -5.55 14.46
N LYS A 234 -6.99 -5.91 14.89
CA LYS A 234 -6.03 -4.98 15.52
C LYS A 234 -5.05 -4.41 14.51
N MET A 235 -4.75 -5.18 13.47
CA MET A 235 -3.82 -4.87 12.39
C MET A 235 -4.50 -5.12 11.04
N PRO A 236 -4.00 -4.53 9.95
CA PRO A 236 -4.46 -4.90 8.62
C PRO A 236 -4.33 -6.39 8.35
N ARG A 237 -5.23 -6.91 7.51
CA ARG A 237 -5.21 -8.28 7.01
C ARG A 237 -5.55 -8.24 5.52
N ALA A 238 -5.07 -9.19 4.73
CA ALA A 238 -5.48 -9.28 3.34
C ALA A 238 -5.86 -10.70 2.94
N ASN A 239 -6.75 -10.79 1.96
CA ASN A 239 -7.02 -12.01 1.21
C ASN A 239 -6.65 -11.73 -0.25
N THR A 240 -5.69 -12.47 -0.75
CA THR A 240 -5.13 -12.31 -2.10
C THR A 240 -5.44 -13.54 -2.95
N PRO A 241 -5.25 -13.50 -4.26
CA PRO A 241 -5.40 -14.70 -5.10
C PRO A 241 -4.50 -15.87 -4.66
N GLU A 242 -3.38 -15.60 -4.00
CA GLU A 242 -2.41 -16.60 -3.58
C GLU A 242 -2.66 -17.14 -2.16
N GLY A 243 -3.24 -16.34 -1.27
CA GLY A 243 -3.42 -16.72 0.13
C GLY A 243 -3.87 -15.60 1.05
N TRP A 244 -4.04 -15.94 2.31
CA TRP A 244 -4.26 -14.98 3.38
C TRP A 244 -2.94 -14.35 3.81
N ILE A 245 -3.00 -13.06 4.14
CA ILE A 245 -1.85 -12.29 4.63
C ILE A 245 -2.21 -11.55 5.91
N THR A 246 -1.33 -11.61 6.90
CA THR A 246 -1.37 -10.78 8.11
C THR A 246 -0.10 -9.94 8.19
N PHE A 247 -0.19 -8.79 8.83
CA PHE A 247 0.88 -7.79 8.85
C PHE A 247 1.37 -7.52 10.27
N GLY A 248 2.64 -7.15 10.37
CA GLY A 248 3.24 -6.58 11.56
C GLY A 248 4.14 -5.39 11.19
N PHE A 249 4.03 -4.31 11.94
CA PHE A 249 4.74 -3.06 11.69
C PHE A 249 5.45 -2.59 12.95
N ASN A 250 6.79 -2.50 12.93
CA ASN A 250 7.58 -2.06 14.06
C ASN A 250 8.93 -1.52 13.59
N GLU A 251 9.55 -0.64 14.37
CA GLU A 251 10.93 -0.22 14.14
C GLU A 251 11.93 -1.38 14.28
N ASP A 252 11.63 -2.34 15.15
CA ASP A 252 12.36 -3.61 15.29
C ASP A 252 11.74 -4.68 14.39
N LEU A 253 12.56 -5.28 13.52
CA LEU A 253 12.11 -6.29 12.56
C LEU A 253 11.61 -7.58 13.24
N ASN A 254 12.20 -7.96 14.38
CA ASN A 254 11.76 -9.15 15.11
C ASN A 254 10.38 -8.93 15.76
N LEU A 255 10.13 -7.72 16.27
CA LEU A 255 8.82 -7.36 16.79
C LEU A 255 7.77 -7.30 15.67
N ALA A 256 8.12 -6.76 14.50
CA ALA A 256 7.24 -6.79 13.33
C ALA A 256 6.91 -8.23 12.91
N ALA A 257 7.91 -9.12 12.87
CA ALA A 257 7.69 -10.54 12.57
C ALA A 257 6.78 -11.21 13.61
N GLY A 258 7.00 -10.93 14.90
CA GLY A 258 6.16 -11.42 15.99
C GLY A 258 4.71 -10.98 15.86
N GLN A 259 4.46 -9.71 15.51
CA GLN A 259 3.11 -9.18 15.29
C GLN A 259 2.41 -9.85 14.09
N ALA A 260 3.11 -9.99 12.95
CA ALA A 260 2.55 -10.66 11.78
C ALA A 260 2.19 -12.11 12.07
N LEU A 261 3.05 -12.82 12.82
CA LEU A 261 2.80 -14.19 13.22
C LEU A 261 1.65 -14.30 14.23
N ASP A 262 1.55 -13.40 15.19
CA ASP A 262 0.47 -13.35 16.17
C ASP A 262 -0.90 -13.24 15.49
N GLU A 263 -1.05 -12.30 14.56
CA GLU A 263 -2.26 -12.13 13.77
C GLU A 263 -2.56 -13.36 12.88
N MET A 264 -1.53 -14.03 12.35
CA MET A 264 -1.70 -15.27 11.58
C MET A 264 -2.15 -16.44 12.43
N VAL A 265 -1.62 -16.57 13.65
CA VAL A 265 -2.07 -17.58 14.61
C VAL A 265 -3.55 -17.38 14.95
N GLU A 266 -3.96 -16.12 15.20
CA GLU A 266 -5.38 -15.84 15.43
C GLU A 266 -6.25 -16.18 14.20
N LEU A 267 -5.79 -15.86 12.99
CA LEU A 267 -6.49 -16.24 11.77
C LEU A 267 -6.65 -17.75 11.61
N LEU A 268 -5.59 -18.52 11.86
CA LEU A 268 -5.63 -19.99 11.80
C LEU A 268 -6.58 -20.59 12.86
N ARG A 269 -6.62 -20.00 14.06
CA ARG A 269 -7.57 -20.38 15.10
C ARG A 269 -9.01 -20.20 14.62
N ASP A 270 -9.30 -19.05 14.04
CA ASP A 270 -10.65 -18.73 13.54
C ASP A 270 -11.06 -19.65 12.39
N LEU A 271 -10.14 -19.88 11.43
CA LEU A 271 -10.43 -20.69 10.25
C LEU A 271 -10.61 -22.18 10.55
N HIS A 272 -9.86 -22.71 11.52
CA HIS A 272 -9.77 -24.15 11.77
C HIS A 272 -10.20 -24.57 13.19
N GLN A 273 -10.66 -23.60 14.01
CA GLN A 273 -11.14 -23.85 15.40
C GLN A 273 -10.06 -24.52 16.29
N LEU A 274 -8.82 -24.09 16.12
CA LEU A 274 -7.64 -24.58 16.84
C LEU A 274 -7.41 -23.80 18.15
N ASP A 275 -6.73 -24.43 19.08
CA ASP A 275 -6.09 -23.67 20.15
C ASP A 275 -4.85 -22.92 19.64
N ARG A 276 -4.31 -22.01 20.45
CA ARG A 276 -3.20 -21.15 20.04
C ARG A 276 -1.90 -21.92 19.76
N THR A 277 -1.65 -23.00 20.50
CA THR A 277 -0.45 -23.85 20.35
C THR A 277 -0.57 -24.71 19.09
N GLU A 278 -1.74 -25.27 18.84
CA GLU A 278 -2.05 -26.03 17.62
C GLU A 278 -1.92 -25.14 16.39
N ALA A 279 -2.47 -23.92 16.44
CA ALA A 279 -2.37 -22.94 15.34
C ALA A 279 -0.92 -22.55 15.06
N LEU A 280 -0.09 -22.34 16.09
CA LEU A 280 1.34 -22.07 15.92
C LEU A 280 2.10 -23.24 15.31
N ALA A 281 1.81 -24.47 15.76
CA ALA A 281 2.41 -25.67 15.18
C ALA A 281 2.03 -25.84 13.70
N LEU A 282 0.78 -25.57 13.35
CA LEU A 282 0.29 -25.57 11.96
C LEU A 282 0.95 -24.46 11.14
N ALA A 283 1.04 -23.25 11.68
CA ALA A 283 1.72 -22.13 11.01
C ALA A 283 3.17 -22.46 10.64
N SER A 284 3.89 -23.19 11.50
CA SER A 284 5.29 -23.57 11.25
C SER A 284 5.52 -24.38 9.97
N VAL A 285 4.50 -25.05 9.46
CA VAL A 285 4.61 -25.91 8.27
C VAL A 285 3.79 -25.40 7.07
N THR A 286 3.00 -24.36 7.25
CA THR A 286 2.08 -23.86 6.21
C THR A 286 2.22 -22.37 5.91
N VAL A 287 2.92 -21.59 6.75
CA VAL A 287 2.99 -20.14 6.67
C VAL A 287 4.41 -19.69 6.37
N ASP A 288 4.55 -18.80 5.40
CA ASP A 288 5.80 -18.10 5.11
C ASP A 288 5.83 -16.74 5.79
N LEU A 289 6.95 -16.39 6.45
CA LEU A 289 7.22 -15.02 6.89
C LEU A 289 8.08 -14.31 5.84
N ARG A 290 7.65 -13.14 5.42
CA ARG A 290 8.33 -12.30 4.44
C ARG A 290 8.54 -10.88 4.97
N VAL A 291 9.65 -10.27 4.58
CA VAL A 291 9.93 -8.86 4.88
C VAL A 291 9.25 -8.00 3.83
N THR A 292 8.23 -7.27 4.21
CA THR A 292 7.44 -6.41 3.29
C THR A 292 8.29 -5.24 2.79
N GLN A 293 8.81 -4.43 3.73
CA GLN A 293 9.72 -3.33 3.48
C GLN A 293 10.58 -3.04 4.75
N VAL A 294 11.75 -2.41 4.55
CA VAL A 294 12.70 -2.07 5.64
C VAL A 294 13.08 -0.58 5.66
N VAL A 295 12.41 0.25 4.89
CA VAL A 295 12.89 1.58 4.50
C VAL A 295 12.06 2.76 5.03
N ASN A 296 10.89 2.52 5.60
CA ASN A 296 9.95 3.57 6.01
C ASN A 296 10.07 4.00 7.49
N GLY A 297 11.21 3.74 8.13
CA GLY A 297 11.43 3.96 9.56
C GLY A 297 10.78 2.85 10.39
N VAL A 298 9.50 2.60 10.20
CA VAL A 298 8.78 1.41 10.69
C VAL A 298 8.90 0.32 9.64
N LYS A 299 9.45 -0.83 9.99
CA LYS A 299 9.60 -1.99 9.10
C LYS A 299 8.31 -2.78 9.03
N GLY A 300 8.04 -3.37 7.87
CA GLY A 300 6.90 -4.26 7.65
C GLY A 300 7.33 -5.71 7.48
N VAL A 301 6.61 -6.60 8.15
CA VAL A 301 6.66 -8.05 7.92
C VAL A 301 5.25 -8.52 7.61
N HIS A 302 5.12 -9.46 6.70
CA HIS A 302 3.85 -10.13 6.46
C HIS A 302 4.00 -11.65 6.52
N ALA A 303 2.99 -12.29 7.09
CA ALA A 303 2.85 -13.73 7.12
C ALA A 303 1.86 -14.15 6.04
N VAL A 304 2.21 -15.17 5.25
CA VAL A 304 1.41 -15.67 4.12
C VAL A 304 0.98 -17.09 4.38
N LEU A 305 -0.32 -17.34 4.40
CA LEU A 305 -0.92 -18.66 4.39
C LEU A 305 -1.47 -18.94 2.99
N PRO A 306 -0.82 -19.76 2.14
CA PRO A 306 -1.31 -20.06 0.81
C PRO A 306 -2.67 -20.73 0.83
N HIS A 307 -3.53 -20.42 -0.14
CA HIS A 307 -4.82 -21.10 -0.27
C HIS A 307 -4.63 -22.61 -0.48
N GLY A 308 -5.36 -23.43 0.28
CA GLY A 308 -5.28 -24.88 0.21
C GLY A 308 -4.04 -25.50 0.87
N ALA A 309 -3.21 -24.72 1.59
CA ALA A 309 -2.09 -25.26 2.38
C ALA A 309 -2.59 -26.16 3.53
N VAL A 310 -3.78 -25.87 4.06
CA VAL A 310 -4.49 -26.70 5.04
C VAL A 310 -5.70 -27.34 4.35
N ARG A 311 -5.84 -28.67 4.47
CA ARG A 311 -6.89 -29.48 3.82
C ARG A 311 -7.66 -30.29 4.83
#